data_1ac6d9f42ac658ce287306d81d2cc653
#
_entry.id   1ac6d9f42ac658ce287306d81d2cc653
#
_cell.length_a   1.000
_cell.length_b   1.000
_cell.length_c   1.000
_cell.angle_alpha   90.00
_cell.angle_beta   90.00
_cell.angle_gamma   90.00
#
_symmetry.space_group_name_H-M   'P 1'
#
loop_
_entity.id
_entity.type
_entity.pdbx_description
1 polymer ?
#
loop_
_entity_poly.entity_id
_entity_poly.type
_entity_poly.pdbx_seq_one_letter_code
_entity_poly.pdbx_strand_id
1 'polypeptide(L)'
;MRVSHFLPGIVRDVLRFRTFIAGSVRRDIEAQFKGSVLGGAWVLIQPLAMISIYTLVFANVMRNRLAGVESVYGYSIYLCAGLLAWTFFAESLGRLQAVFVANANLLKKATFPRICLPLVALGVTSFNFCVISGLFLLFLLVSGNWPGWVIFGVLPALAVQVLWTLGLGMLAATVNVFFRDVGQMVNVGLLFWFWLTPIVYPAAVLPAWAQGWAWLNPFAVFVHHYQQVFVYARLPEQSAWLALACVALVGLALTWFGWRVYQQRAPEMADEL
;
A
#
# COMPACT_ATOMS: atom_id res chain seq x y z
N MET A 1 21.93 -17.94 14.95
CA MET A 1 22.38 -17.52 13.60
C MET A 1 22.37 -15.99 13.53
N ARG A 2 23.53 -15.36 13.24
CA ARG A 2 23.76 -13.93 13.48
C ARG A 2 22.98 -13.03 12.50
N VAL A 3 22.31 -12.01 13.02
CA VAL A 3 21.57 -10.97 12.28
C VAL A 3 22.44 -10.27 11.20
N SER A 4 23.77 -10.31 11.37
CA SER A 4 24.73 -9.63 10.49
C SER A 4 24.84 -10.19 9.06
N HIS A 5 24.30 -11.38 8.76
CA HIS A 5 24.32 -11.97 7.41
C HIS A 5 22.97 -11.89 6.68
N PHE A 6 21.96 -11.26 7.30
CA PHE A 6 20.60 -11.22 6.80
C PHE A 6 20.43 -10.32 5.57
N LEU A 7 20.78 -9.04 5.70
CA LEU A 7 20.65 -8.07 4.61
C LEU A 7 21.54 -8.38 3.39
N PRO A 8 22.81 -8.77 3.57
CA PRO A 8 23.67 -9.06 2.41
C PRO A 8 23.18 -10.25 1.57
N GLY A 9 22.58 -11.26 2.20
CA GLY A 9 22.04 -12.43 1.51
C GLY A 9 20.84 -12.10 0.64
N ILE A 10 19.85 -11.39 1.19
CA ILE A 10 18.65 -10.98 0.46
C ILE A 10 19.01 -10.06 -0.71
N VAL A 11 19.83 -9.04 -0.45
CA VAL A 11 20.25 -8.09 -1.50
C VAL A 11 20.96 -8.82 -2.64
N ARG A 12 21.85 -9.77 -2.32
CA ARG A 12 22.54 -10.57 -3.32
C ARG A 12 21.59 -11.44 -4.15
N ASP A 13 20.61 -12.07 -3.50
CA ASP A 13 19.61 -12.89 -4.19
C ASP A 13 18.69 -12.04 -5.06
N VAL A 14 18.25 -10.88 -4.59
CA VAL A 14 17.48 -9.92 -5.38
C VAL A 14 18.25 -9.45 -6.62
N LEU A 15 19.53 -9.07 -6.45
CA LEU A 15 20.36 -8.65 -7.57
C LEU A 15 20.61 -9.79 -8.55
N ARG A 16 20.84 -11.01 -8.09
CA ARG A 16 21.02 -12.20 -8.93
C ARG A 16 19.77 -12.53 -9.74
N PHE A 17 18.58 -12.38 -9.15
CA PHE A 17 17.30 -12.72 -9.80
C PHE A 17 16.54 -11.51 -10.33
N ARG A 18 17.17 -10.34 -10.45
CA ARG A 18 16.54 -9.09 -10.90
C ARG A 18 15.82 -9.21 -12.26
N THR A 19 16.43 -9.93 -13.21
CA THR A 19 15.83 -10.15 -14.54
C THR A 19 14.60 -11.06 -14.47
N PHE A 20 14.62 -12.07 -13.61
CA PHE A 20 13.46 -12.90 -13.34
C PHE A 20 12.34 -12.08 -12.69
N ILE A 21 12.63 -11.29 -11.65
CA ILE A 21 11.65 -10.44 -10.96
C ILE A 21 11.02 -9.47 -11.95
N ALA A 22 11.83 -8.71 -12.70
CA ALA A 22 11.34 -7.75 -13.70
C ALA A 22 10.49 -8.42 -14.79
N GLY A 23 10.95 -9.57 -15.31
CA GLY A 23 10.21 -10.33 -16.31
C GLY A 23 8.90 -10.91 -15.78
N SER A 24 8.85 -11.30 -14.50
CA SER A 24 7.62 -11.79 -13.85
C SER A 24 6.64 -10.66 -13.58
N VAL A 25 7.10 -9.51 -13.07
CA VAL A 25 6.28 -8.30 -12.90
C VAL A 25 5.63 -7.90 -14.23
N ARG A 26 6.43 -7.85 -15.31
CA ARG A 26 5.91 -7.53 -16.65
C ARG A 26 4.85 -8.52 -17.10
N ARG A 27 5.10 -9.82 -16.97
CA ARG A 27 4.12 -10.86 -17.34
C ARG A 27 2.84 -10.78 -16.53
N ASP A 28 2.94 -10.50 -15.23
CA ASP A 28 1.78 -10.38 -14.34
C ASP A 28 0.94 -9.14 -14.70
N ILE A 29 1.60 -8.02 -15.04
CA ILE A 29 0.91 -6.82 -15.53
C ILE A 29 0.22 -7.11 -16.88
N GLU A 30 0.91 -7.73 -17.84
CA GLU A 30 0.32 -8.09 -19.13
C GLU A 30 -0.86 -9.08 -18.97
N ALA A 31 -0.75 -10.02 -18.02
CA ALA A 31 -1.78 -11.02 -17.75
C ALA A 31 -3.08 -10.42 -17.17
N GLN A 32 -3.00 -9.31 -16.41
CA GLN A 32 -4.19 -8.62 -15.88
C GLN A 32 -5.14 -8.14 -16.99
N PHE A 33 -4.60 -7.87 -18.18
CA PHE A 33 -5.36 -7.28 -19.30
C PHE A 33 -5.55 -8.25 -20.46
N LYS A 34 -5.04 -9.48 -20.34
CA LYS A 34 -5.14 -10.51 -21.36
C LYS A 34 -6.61 -10.90 -21.57
N GLY A 35 -7.06 -10.84 -22.80
CA GLY A 35 -8.46 -11.15 -23.16
C GLY A 35 -9.44 -9.98 -23.00
N SER A 36 -8.97 -8.80 -22.55
CA SER A 36 -9.80 -7.59 -22.47
C SER A 36 -9.76 -6.80 -23.77
N VAL A 37 -10.94 -6.29 -24.22
CA VAL A 37 -11.06 -5.45 -25.44
C VAL A 37 -10.26 -4.15 -25.28
N LEU A 38 -10.29 -3.53 -24.10
CA LEU A 38 -9.59 -2.28 -23.82
C LEU A 38 -8.14 -2.52 -23.32
N GLY A 39 -7.80 -3.77 -23.03
CA GLY A 39 -6.44 -4.15 -22.63
C GLY A 39 -5.88 -3.30 -21.50
N GLY A 40 -4.66 -2.81 -21.67
CA GLY A 40 -3.96 -1.96 -20.70
C GLY A 40 -4.61 -0.59 -20.44
N ALA A 41 -5.58 -0.14 -21.25
CA ALA A 41 -6.29 1.11 -21.01
C ALA A 41 -7.05 1.11 -19.67
N TRP A 42 -7.43 -0.06 -19.16
CA TRP A 42 -8.07 -0.18 -17.85
C TRP A 42 -7.22 0.35 -16.70
N VAL A 43 -5.89 0.28 -16.81
CA VAL A 43 -4.97 0.86 -15.81
C VAL A 43 -5.21 2.35 -15.62
N LEU A 44 -5.61 3.04 -16.69
CA LEU A 44 -5.88 4.48 -16.69
C LEU A 44 -7.35 4.80 -16.46
N ILE A 45 -8.26 4.06 -17.11
CA ILE A 45 -9.71 4.33 -17.09
C ILE A 45 -10.26 4.22 -15.68
N GLN A 46 -9.89 3.18 -14.92
CA GLN A 46 -10.42 2.96 -13.58
C GLN A 46 -10.03 4.09 -12.59
N PRO A 47 -8.75 4.50 -12.45
CA PRO A 47 -8.39 5.64 -11.59
C PRO A 47 -8.97 6.95 -12.07
N LEU A 48 -9.03 7.21 -13.40
CA LEU A 48 -9.65 8.41 -13.94
C LEU A 48 -11.14 8.48 -13.62
N ALA A 49 -11.85 7.38 -13.76
CA ALA A 49 -13.26 7.30 -13.39
C ALA A 49 -13.46 7.60 -11.90
N MET A 50 -12.62 7.04 -11.02
CA MET A 50 -12.66 7.29 -9.58
C MET A 50 -12.42 8.76 -9.26
N ILE A 51 -11.36 9.37 -9.80
CA ILE A 51 -11.05 10.80 -9.61
C ILE A 51 -12.23 11.65 -10.11
N SER A 52 -12.79 11.32 -11.28
CA SER A 52 -13.91 12.05 -11.87
C SER A 52 -15.17 11.95 -11.01
N ILE A 53 -15.54 10.75 -10.56
CA ILE A 53 -16.70 10.53 -9.68
C ILE A 53 -16.55 11.30 -8.39
N TYR A 54 -15.38 11.21 -7.74
CA TYR A 54 -15.13 11.92 -6.48
C TYR A 54 -15.18 13.43 -6.68
N THR A 55 -14.64 13.94 -7.79
CA THR A 55 -14.69 15.36 -8.12
C THR A 55 -16.13 15.81 -8.37
N LEU A 56 -16.89 15.11 -9.21
CA LEU A 56 -18.27 15.49 -9.54
C LEU A 56 -19.20 15.41 -8.33
N VAL A 57 -19.11 14.33 -7.55
CA VAL A 57 -20.02 14.11 -6.42
C VAL A 57 -19.67 15.03 -5.24
N PHE A 58 -18.39 15.11 -4.88
CA PHE A 58 -17.99 15.76 -3.63
C PHE A 58 -17.59 17.22 -3.77
N ALA A 59 -17.19 17.70 -4.97
CA ALA A 59 -16.88 19.11 -5.17
C ALA A 59 -18.09 20.01 -4.87
N ASN A 60 -19.30 19.54 -5.16
CA ASN A 60 -20.54 20.29 -4.91
C ASN A 60 -21.16 20.01 -3.52
N VAL A 61 -21.08 18.78 -3.03
CA VAL A 61 -21.76 18.34 -1.79
C VAL A 61 -20.96 18.70 -0.54
N MET A 62 -19.63 18.68 -0.62
CA MET A 62 -18.73 18.78 0.54
C MET A 62 -17.85 20.04 0.53
N ARG A 63 -18.16 21.03 -0.31
CA ARG A 63 -17.35 22.23 -0.56
C ARG A 63 -16.92 22.98 0.72
N ASN A 64 -17.73 22.97 1.76
CA ASN A 64 -17.50 23.75 2.99
C ASN A 64 -17.07 22.88 4.21
N ARG A 65 -16.71 21.63 4.03
CA ARG A 65 -16.44 20.71 5.16
C ARG A 65 -14.97 20.51 5.52
N LEU A 66 -14.05 21.05 4.72
CA LEU A 66 -12.62 21.03 5.06
C LEU A 66 -12.21 22.41 5.55
N ALA A 67 -11.85 22.52 6.82
CA ALA A 67 -11.32 23.73 7.41
C ALA A 67 -10.00 24.16 6.73
N GLY A 68 -9.90 25.42 6.32
CA GLY A 68 -8.68 25.99 5.75
C GLY A 68 -8.39 25.61 4.29
N VAL A 69 -9.36 25.05 3.55
CA VAL A 69 -9.24 24.73 2.12
C VAL A 69 -10.28 25.51 1.31
N GLU A 70 -9.83 26.49 0.53
CA GLU A 70 -10.71 27.33 -0.30
C GLU A 70 -10.97 26.70 -1.70
N SER A 71 -10.14 25.75 -2.13
CA SER A 71 -10.26 25.13 -3.44
C SER A 71 -11.55 24.34 -3.59
N VAL A 72 -12.24 24.51 -4.73
CA VAL A 72 -13.42 23.72 -5.12
C VAL A 72 -13.11 22.22 -5.14
N TYR A 73 -11.86 21.87 -5.47
CA TYR A 73 -11.37 20.48 -5.55
C TYR A 73 -10.81 19.96 -4.22
N GLY A 74 -10.81 20.77 -3.15
CA GLY A 74 -10.14 20.43 -1.88
C GLY A 74 -10.56 19.09 -1.30
N TYR A 75 -11.86 18.81 -1.27
CA TYR A 75 -12.34 17.52 -0.75
C TYR A 75 -12.01 16.35 -1.68
N SER A 76 -12.04 16.56 -3.00
CA SER A 76 -11.65 15.54 -3.97
C SER A 76 -10.16 15.18 -3.82
N ILE A 77 -9.31 16.19 -3.61
CA ILE A 77 -7.87 15.99 -3.34
C ILE A 77 -7.67 15.25 -2.02
N TYR A 78 -8.41 15.63 -0.97
CA TYR A 78 -8.40 14.97 0.34
C TYR A 78 -8.69 13.48 0.22
N LEU A 79 -9.78 13.15 -0.46
CA LEU A 79 -10.23 11.78 -0.65
C LEU A 79 -9.25 10.97 -1.51
N CYS A 80 -8.81 11.55 -2.65
CA CYS A 80 -7.84 10.90 -3.53
C CYS A 80 -6.49 10.65 -2.83
N ALA A 81 -5.99 11.60 -2.04
CA ALA A 81 -4.76 11.44 -1.26
C ALA A 81 -4.85 10.29 -0.25
N GLY A 82 -5.96 10.20 0.48
CA GLY A 82 -6.19 9.09 1.42
C GLY A 82 -6.36 7.74 0.73
N LEU A 83 -7.09 7.71 -0.39
CA LEU A 83 -7.28 6.50 -1.19
C LEU A 83 -6.00 6.04 -1.86
N LEU A 84 -5.11 6.96 -2.27
CA LEU A 84 -3.81 6.63 -2.84
C LEU A 84 -2.96 5.81 -1.85
N ALA A 85 -2.91 6.25 -0.59
CA ALA A 85 -2.23 5.51 0.46
C ALA A 85 -2.91 4.15 0.72
N TRP A 86 -4.23 4.13 0.81
CA TRP A 86 -4.99 2.93 1.13
C TRP A 86 -4.92 1.86 0.03
N THR A 87 -5.14 2.23 -1.23
CA THR A 87 -5.20 1.28 -2.35
C THR A 87 -3.87 0.56 -2.54
N PHE A 88 -2.75 1.26 -2.42
CA PHE A 88 -1.44 0.64 -2.47
C PHE A 88 -1.27 -0.44 -1.40
N PHE A 89 -1.66 -0.16 -0.16
CA PHE A 89 -1.57 -1.12 0.92
C PHE A 89 -2.51 -2.30 0.74
N ALA A 90 -3.79 -2.02 0.49
CA ALA A 90 -4.82 -3.06 0.39
C ALA A 90 -4.53 -4.02 -0.78
N GLU A 91 -4.15 -3.48 -1.94
CA GLU A 91 -3.76 -4.29 -3.09
C GLU A 91 -2.49 -5.11 -2.81
N SER A 92 -1.47 -4.47 -2.20
CA SER A 92 -0.22 -5.16 -1.89
C SER A 92 -0.43 -6.28 -0.87
N LEU A 93 -1.18 -6.03 0.20
CA LEU A 93 -1.46 -7.05 1.22
C LEU A 93 -2.32 -8.18 0.64
N GLY A 94 -3.34 -7.84 -0.17
CA GLY A 94 -4.19 -8.82 -0.85
C GLY A 94 -3.42 -9.74 -1.79
N ARG A 95 -2.42 -9.22 -2.53
CA ARG A 95 -1.55 -10.02 -3.39
C ARG A 95 -0.53 -10.83 -2.58
N LEU A 96 0.09 -10.21 -1.60
CA LEU A 96 1.11 -10.85 -0.77
C LEU A 96 0.54 -12.05 -0.01
N GLN A 97 -0.63 -11.92 0.60
CA GLN A 97 -1.23 -13.00 1.38
C GLN A 97 -1.47 -14.28 0.56
N ALA A 98 -1.73 -14.15 -0.74
CA ALA A 98 -1.98 -15.27 -1.65
C ALA A 98 -0.71 -15.76 -2.38
N VAL A 99 0.41 -15.06 -2.27
CA VAL A 99 1.57 -15.21 -3.16
C VAL A 99 2.16 -16.62 -3.18
N PHE A 100 2.24 -17.29 -2.04
CA PHE A 100 2.80 -18.64 -1.96
C PHE A 100 1.82 -19.68 -2.47
N VAL A 101 0.56 -19.58 -2.10
CA VAL A 101 -0.50 -20.49 -2.54
C VAL A 101 -0.70 -20.41 -4.07
N ALA A 102 -0.75 -19.20 -4.60
CA ALA A 102 -0.90 -18.97 -6.05
C ALA A 102 0.30 -19.47 -6.88
N ASN A 103 1.47 -19.58 -6.27
CA ASN A 103 2.71 -20.03 -6.93
C ASN A 103 3.23 -21.37 -6.41
N ALA A 104 2.36 -22.25 -5.91
CA ALA A 104 2.71 -23.55 -5.34
C ALA A 104 3.65 -24.37 -6.24
N ASN A 105 3.38 -24.41 -7.57
CA ASN A 105 4.19 -25.13 -8.54
C ASN A 105 5.64 -24.63 -8.65
N LEU A 106 5.89 -23.34 -8.38
CA LEU A 106 7.24 -22.78 -8.34
C LEU A 106 7.94 -23.12 -7.02
N LEU A 107 7.19 -23.15 -5.92
CA LEU A 107 7.71 -23.44 -4.60
C LEU A 107 8.19 -24.89 -4.45
N LYS A 108 7.56 -25.82 -5.17
CA LYS A 108 7.97 -27.24 -5.21
C LYS A 108 9.29 -27.48 -5.95
N LYS A 109 9.79 -26.49 -6.70
CA LYS A 109 11.08 -26.57 -7.39
C LYS A 109 12.19 -26.18 -6.42
N ALA A 110 13.06 -27.09 -6.06
CA ALA A 110 14.10 -26.93 -5.02
C ALA A 110 15.08 -25.76 -5.27
N THR A 111 15.29 -25.35 -6.53
CA THR A 111 16.29 -24.34 -6.93
C THR A 111 15.73 -22.92 -6.97
N PHE A 112 14.43 -22.72 -6.72
CA PHE A 112 13.80 -21.40 -6.86
C PHE A 112 13.87 -20.59 -5.56
N PRO A 113 14.41 -19.34 -5.60
CA PRO A 113 14.47 -18.48 -4.41
C PRO A 113 13.07 -17.91 -4.10
N ARG A 114 12.43 -18.47 -3.08
CA ARG A 114 11.05 -18.17 -2.67
C ARG A 114 10.81 -16.69 -2.37
N ILE A 115 11.86 -15.96 -1.95
CA ILE A 115 11.80 -14.51 -1.67
C ILE A 115 11.48 -13.66 -2.90
N CYS A 116 11.71 -14.17 -4.11
CA CYS A 116 11.38 -13.45 -5.34
C CYS A 116 9.86 -13.23 -5.50
N LEU A 117 9.02 -14.14 -5.00
CA LEU A 117 7.57 -14.09 -5.18
C LEU A 117 6.93 -12.85 -4.49
N PRO A 118 7.21 -12.57 -3.20
CA PRO A 118 6.74 -11.33 -2.57
C PRO A 118 7.23 -10.06 -3.28
N LEU A 119 8.45 -10.08 -3.81
CA LEU A 119 9.00 -8.94 -4.55
C LEU A 119 8.29 -8.73 -5.90
N VAL A 120 7.91 -9.80 -6.58
CA VAL A 120 7.10 -9.71 -7.81
C VAL A 120 5.73 -9.12 -7.49
N ALA A 121 5.05 -9.60 -6.43
CA ALA A 121 3.76 -9.06 -6.00
C ALA A 121 3.83 -7.56 -5.71
N LEU A 122 4.84 -7.12 -4.93
CA LEU A 122 5.08 -5.70 -4.66
C LEU A 122 5.47 -4.91 -5.92
N GLY A 123 6.21 -5.50 -6.84
CA GLY A 123 6.57 -4.85 -8.09
C GLY A 123 5.34 -4.51 -8.93
N VAL A 124 4.36 -5.42 -9.00
CA VAL A 124 3.10 -5.19 -9.71
C VAL A 124 2.28 -4.08 -9.04
N THR A 125 2.11 -4.12 -7.73
CA THR A 125 1.34 -3.10 -7.00
C THR A 125 2.04 -1.73 -7.00
N SER A 126 3.38 -1.71 -6.96
CA SER A 126 4.16 -0.47 -7.12
C SER A 126 3.97 0.14 -8.51
N PHE A 127 3.88 -0.67 -9.57
CA PHE A 127 3.57 -0.16 -10.90
C PHE A 127 2.16 0.48 -10.93
N ASN A 128 1.14 -0.21 -10.41
CA ASN A 128 -0.22 0.34 -10.32
C ASN A 128 -0.24 1.64 -9.51
N PHE A 129 0.45 1.67 -8.36
CA PHE A 129 0.59 2.85 -7.53
C PHE A 129 1.25 4.02 -8.28
N CYS A 130 2.31 3.77 -9.05
CA CYS A 130 2.96 4.81 -9.86
C CYS A 130 2.01 5.38 -10.92
N VAL A 131 1.20 4.54 -11.57
CA VAL A 131 0.22 4.99 -12.57
C VAL A 131 -0.86 5.86 -11.90
N ILE A 132 -1.46 5.37 -10.80
CA ILE A 132 -2.49 6.12 -10.07
C ILE A 132 -1.92 7.43 -9.53
N SER A 133 -0.72 7.41 -8.95
CA SER A 133 -0.01 8.61 -8.48
C SER A 133 0.25 9.58 -9.62
N GLY A 134 0.71 9.12 -10.78
CA GLY A 134 0.96 9.96 -11.94
C GLY A 134 -0.30 10.66 -12.43
N LEU A 135 -1.44 9.95 -12.50
CA LEU A 135 -2.73 10.54 -12.86
C LEU A 135 -3.23 11.54 -11.81
N PHE A 136 -3.04 11.23 -10.52
CA PHE A 136 -3.39 12.14 -9.45
C PHE A 136 -2.54 13.41 -9.46
N LEU A 137 -1.24 13.29 -9.71
CA LEU A 137 -0.35 14.45 -9.88
C LEU A 137 -0.71 15.30 -11.10
N LEU A 138 -1.09 14.66 -12.20
CA LEU A 138 -1.59 15.37 -13.38
C LEU A 138 -2.88 16.13 -13.05
N PHE A 139 -3.80 15.52 -12.30
CA PHE A 139 -5.01 16.19 -11.81
C PHE A 139 -4.69 17.40 -10.93
N LEU A 140 -3.73 17.32 -10.02
CA LEU A 140 -3.28 18.45 -9.19
C LEU A 140 -2.69 19.57 -10.03
N LEU A 141 -1.92 19.23 -11.06
CA LEU A 141 -1.33 20.21 -11.97
C LEU A 141 -2.41 20.97 -12.77
N VAL A 142 -3.36 20.22 -13.38
CA VAL A 142 -4.44 20.80 -14.20
C VAL A 142 -5.42 21.61 -13.35
N SER A 143 -5.70 21.18 -12.11
CA SER A 143 -6.59 21.90 -11.20
C SER A 143 -5.95 23.10 -10.51
N GLY A 144 -4.65 23.38 -10.74
CA GLY A 144 -3.94 24.49 -10.11
C GLY A 144 -3.60 24.29 -8.64
N ASN A 145 -3.70 23.05 -8.12
CA ASN A 145 -3.44 22.71 -6.71
C ASN A 145 -2.10 21.98 -6.54
N TRP A 146 -1.09 22.34 -7.32
CA TRP A 146 0.23 21.70 -7.26
C TRP A 146 0.96 22.01 -5.95
N PRO A 147 1.37 21.00 -5.15
CA PRO A 147 1.96 21.20 -3.82
C PRO A 147 3.44 21.66 -3.86
N GLY A 148 4.05 21.79 -5.03
CA GLY A 148 5.45 22.15 -5.16
C GLY A 148 6.41 21.06 -4.65
N TRP A 149 7.54 21.50 -4.09
CA TRP A 149 8.58 20.59 -3.55
C TRP A 149 8.12 19.79 -2.32
N VAL A 150 7.05 20.22 -1.65
CA VAL A 150 6.48 19.55 -0.46
C VAL A 150 6.04 18.12 -0.77
N ILE A 151 5.80 17.81 -2.04
CA ILE A 151 5.45 16.45 -2.51
C ILE A 151 6.43 15.36 -2.02
N PHE A 152 7.71 15.70 -1.88
CA PHE A 152 8.71 14.76 -1.36
C PHE A 152 8.50 14.38 0.11
N GLY A 153 7.68 15.15 0.84
CA GLY A 153 7.26 14.82 2.20
C GLY A 153 6.44 13.53 2.33
N VAL A 154 5.89 13.02 1.21
CA VAL A 154 5.19 11.73 1.17
C VAL A 154 6.15 10.54 1.20
N LEU A 155 7.38 10.68 0.69
CA LEU A 155 8.32 9.57 0.55
C LEU A 155 8.64 8.83 1.85
N PRO A 156 8.89 9.51 3.00
CA PRO A 156 9.11 8.83 4.26
C PRO A 156 7.88 8.00 4.70
N ALA A 157 6.66 8.55 4.55
CA ALA A 157 5.44 7.83 4.86
C ALA A 157 5.25 6.61 3.96
N LEU A 158 5.52 6.75 2.65
CA LEU A 158 5.50 5.63 1.70
C LEU A 158 6.52 4.55 2.05
N ALA A 159 7.74 4.93 2.44
CA ALA A 159 8.77 3.97 2.84
C ALA A 159 8.36 3.15 4.07
N VAL A 160 7.80 3.81 5.09
CA VAL A 160 7.28 3.12 6.29
C VAL A 160 6.07 2.25 5.95
N GLN A 161 5.21 2.72 5.05
CA GLN A 161 4.05 1.96 4.58
C GLN A 161 4.47 0.68 3.84
N VAL A 162 5.48 0.74 2.96
CA VAL A 162 6.06 -0.45 2.30
C VAL A 162 6.58 -1.44 3.33
N LEU A 163 7.27 -0.95 4.38
CA LEU A 163 7.78 -1.78 5.46
C LEU A 163 6.65 -2.52 6.20
N TRP A 164 5.56 -1.82 6.55
CA TRP A 164 4.38 -2.41 7.16
C TRP A 164 3.72 -3.45 6.27
N THR A 165 3.58 -3.13 4.98
CA THR A 165 2.98 -4.01 3.99
C THR A 165 3.77 -5.30 3.82
N LEU A 166 5.11 -5.20 3.78
CA LEU A 166 6.01 -6.35 3.75
C LEU A 166 5.87 -7.22 5.00
N GLY A 167 5.88 -6.60 6.18
CA GLY A 167 5.78 -7.33 7.44
C GLY A 167 4.48 -8.12 7.57
N LEU A 168 3.35 -7.44 7.41
CA LEU A 168 2.03 -8.08 7.46
C LEU A 168 1.83 -9.06 6.30
N GLY A 169 2.28 -8.69 5.10
CA GLY A 169 2.15 -9.52 3.91
C GLY A 169 2.92 -10.83 4.01
N MET A 170 4.16 -10.79 4.50
CA MET A 170 4.97 -12.00 4.73
C MET A 170 4.36 -12.91 5.80
N LEU A 171 3.84 -12.31 6.87
CA LEU A 171 3.15 -13.06 7.92
C LEU A 171 1.89 -13.73 7.37
N ALA A 172 1.02 -12.95 6.73
CA ALA A 172 -0.23 -13.44 6.13
C ALA A 172 0.04 -14.50 5.05
N ALA A 173 1.04 -14.27 4.17
CA ALA A 173 1.44 -15.22 3.13
C ALA A 173 1.87 -16.56 3.70
N THR A 174 2.67 -16.54 4.77
CA THR A 174 3.17 -17.75 5.41
C THR A 174 2.04 -18.51 6.10
N VAL A 175 1.21 -17.82 6.87
CA VAL A 175 0.12 -18.46 7.61
C VAL A 175 -0.97 -18.98 6.65
N ASN A 176 -1.20 -18.29 5.52
CA ASN A 176 -2.18 -18.70 4.51
C ASN A 176 -1.83 -20.02 3.80
N VAL A 177 -0.58 -20.45 3.82
CA VAL A 177 -0.19 -21.77 3.31
C VAL A 177 -0.79 -22.89 4.16
N PHE A 178 -0.78 -22.70 5.48
CA PHE A 178 -1.28 -23.70 6.45
C PHE A 178 -2.79 -23.55 6.72
N PHE A 179 -3.31 -22.32 6.69
CA PHE A 179 -4.69 -21.97 7.00
C PHE A 179 -5.27 -21.07 5.90
N ARG A 180 -5.96 -21.68 4.93
CA ARG A 180 -6.50 -20.99 3.74
C ARG A 180 -7.55 -19.92 4.05
N ASP A 181 -8.16 -19.96 5.23
CA ASP A 181 -9.11 -18.94 5.69
C ASP A 181 -8.46 -17.58 5.95
N VAL A 182 -7.14 -17.53 6.14
CA VAL A 182 -6.39 -16.29 6.34
C VAL A 182 -6.61 -15.32 5.18
N GLY A 183 -6.70 -15.80 3.95
CA GLY A 183 -7.01 -14.96 2.79
C GLY A 183 -8.34 -14.22 2.94
N GLN A 184 -9.38 -14.92 3.38
CA GLN A 184 -10.69 -14.32 3.62
C GLN A 184 -10.67 -13.38 4.83
N MET A 185 -9.96 -13.76 5.90
CA MET A 185 -9.80 -12.90 7.08
C MET A 185 -9.11 -11.58 6.74
N VAL A 186 -8.06 -11.62 5.90
CA VAL A 186 -7.37 -10.40 5.43
C VAL A 186 -8.33 -9.51 4.64
N ASN A 187 -9.11 -10.06 3.71
CA ASN A 187 -10.05 -9.29 2.90
C ASN A 187 -11.14 -8.61 3.76
N VAL A 188 -11.72 -9.34 4.69
CA VAL A 188 -12.72 -8.81 5.64
C VAL A 188 -12.07 -7.78 6.58
N GLY A 189 -10.87 -8.08 7.08
CA GLY A 189 -10.10 -7.18 7.94
C GLY A 189 -9.78 -5.85 7.24
N LEU A 190 -9.38 -5.89 5.97
CA LEU A 190 -9.13 -4.69 5.17
C LEU A 190 -10.40 -3.84 5.00
N LEU A 191 -11.58 -4.48 4.79
CA LEU A 191 -12.84 -3.76 4.69
C LEU A 191 -13.15 -2.99 5.98
N PHE A 192 -13.05 -3.63 7.15
CA PHE A 192 -13.25 -2.96 8.43
C PHE A 192 -12.20 -1.88 8.68
N TRP A 193 -10.94 -2.16 8.40
CA TRP A 193 -9.83 -1.22 8.63
C TRP A 193 -9.95 0.03 7.77
N PHE A 194 -10.46 -0.09 6.53
CA PHE A 194 -10.79 1.05 5.67
C PHE A 194 -11.72 2.03 6.37
N TRP A 195 -12.83 1.54 6.91
CA TRP A 195 -13.83 2.36 7.58
C TRP A 195 -13.38 2.91 8.95
N LEU A 196 -12.46 2.22 9.61
CA LEU A 196 -11.83 2.71 10.85
C LEU A 196 -10.73 3.76 10.60
N THR A 197 -10.35 3.96 9.34
CA THR A 197 -9.33 4.94 8.95
C THR A 197 -10.01 6.20 8.39
N PRO A 198 -9.63 7.42 8.80
CA PRO A 198 -10.26 8.66 8.33
C PRO A 198 -9.84 9.01 6.89
N ILE A 199 -10.25 8.18 5.93
CA ILE A 199 -10.00 8.34 4.50
C ILE A 199 -11.10 9.16 3.86
N VAL A 200 -12.36 8.71 4.07
CA VAL A 200 -13.56 9.32 3.46
C VAL A 200 -14.09 10.49 4.27
N TYR A 201 -13.81 10.53 5.55
CA TYR A 201 -14.29 11.55 6.47
C TYR A 201 -13.11 12.18 7.24
N PRO A 202 -13.17 13.49 7.51
CA PRO A 202 -12.17 14.15 8.35
C PRO A 202 -12.23 13.61 9.79
N ALA A 203 -11.06 13.40 10.42
CA ALA A 203 -11.00 12.93 11.82
C ALA A 203 -11.77 13.84 12.80
N ALA A 204 -11.93 15.13 12.48
CA ALA A 204 -12.69 16.07 13.27
C ALA A 204 -14.20 15.77 13.36
N VAL A 205 -14.75 14.98 12.45
CA VAL A 205 -16.16 14.57 12.47
C VAL A 205 -16.41 13.44 13.47
N LEU A 206 -15.36 12.73 13.89
CA LEU A 206 -15.46 11.66 14.88
C LEU A 206 -15.84 12.21 16.26
N PRO A 207 -16.61 11.45 17.06
CA PRO A 207 -16.83 11.80 18.46
C PRO A 207 -15.52 11.94 19.24
N ALA A 208 -15.47 12.79 20.25
CA ALA A 208 -14.24 13.10 21.00
C ALA A 208 -13.50 11.86 21.53
N TRP A 209 -14.23 10.84 21.98
CA TRP A 209 -13.65 9.57 22.41
C TRP A 209 -12.98 8.78 21.27
N ALA A 210 -13.50 8.89 20.04
CA ALA A 210 -12.99 8.16 18.87
C ALA A 210 -11.79 8.90 18.23
N GLN A 211 -11.69 10.23 18.38
CA GLN A 211 -10.55 11.00 17.84
C GLN A 211 -9.23 10.56 18.43
N GLY A 212 -9.18 10.27 19.75
CA GLY A 212 -7.97 9.74 20.39
C GLY A 212 -7.54 8.36 19.86
N TRP A 213 -8.51 7.48 19.57
CA TRP A 213 -8.25 6.15 19.04
C TRP A 213 -7.78 6.17 17.57
N ALA A 214 -8.18 7.18 16.79
CA ALA A 214 -7.75 7.31 15.40
C ALA A 214 -6.22 7.39 15.27
N TRP A 215 -5.52 7.99 16.23
CA TRP A 215 -4.06 8.08 16.23
C TRP A 215 -3.34 6.77 16.60
N LEU A 216 -4.03 5.81 17.21
CA LEU A 216 -3.52 4.46 17.43
C LEU A 216 -3.56 3.61 16.16
N ASN A 217 -4.34 4.04 15.17
CA ASN A 217 -4.39 3.39 13.87
C ASN A 217 -3.17 3.81 13.02
N PRO A 218 -2.22 2.90 12.72
CA PRO A 218 -1.03 3.23 11.94
C PRO A 218 -1.38 3.77 10.53
N PHE A 219 -2.52 3.32 9.97
CA PHE A 219 -2.99 3.80 8.68
C PHE A 219 -3.49 5.24 8.72
N ALA A 220 -4.06 5.70 9.82
CA ALA A 220 -4.42 7.10 10.00
C ALA A 220 -3.19 8.01 9.92
N VAL A 221 -2.04 7.54 10.42
CA VAL A 221 -0.77 8.28 10.34
C VAL A 221 -0.32 8.42 8.88
N PHE A 222 -0.37 7.34 8.07
CA PHE A 222 -0.02 7.43 6.65
C PHE A 222 -0.97 8.35 5.89
N VAL A 223 -2.27 8.14 6.01
CA VAL A 223 -3.29 8.97 5.36
C VAL A 223 -3.13 10.44 5.72
N HIS A 224 -2.88 10.75 6.99
CA HIS A 224 -2.63 12.11 7.45
C HIS A 224 -1.42 12.75 6.74
N HIS A 225 -0.30 12.03 6.57
CA HIS A 225 0.88 12.54 5.86
C HIS A 225 0.55 12.86 4.39
N TYR A 226 -0.14 11.95 3.70
CA TYR A 226 -0.55 12.19 2.31
C TYR A 226 -1.48 13.42 2.22
N GLN A 227 -2.46 13.52 3.10
CA GLN A 227 -3.40 14.64 3.11
C GLN A 227 -2.72 15.97 3.45
N GLN A 228 -1.78 16.02 4.41
CA GLN A 228 -1.04 17.25 4.72
C GLN A 228 -0.26 17.76 3.51
N VAL A 229 0.40 16.87 2.79
CA VAL A 229 1.19 17.21 1.61
C VAL A 229 0.30 17.64 0.43
N PHE A 230 -0.72 16.85 0.09
CA PHE A 230 -1.48 17.06 -1.14
C PHE A 230 -2.61 18.07 -1.01
N VAL A 231 -3.26 18.16 0.17
CA VAL A 231 -4.39 19.07 0.38
C VAL A 231 -3.93 20.44 0.85
N TYR A 232 -3.02 20.45 1.83
CA TYR A 232 -2.59 21.68 2.50
C TYR A 232 -1.26 22.21 1.97
N ALA A 233 -0.61 21.52 1.03
CA ALA A 233 0.69 21.85 0.45
C ALA A 233 1.76 22.20 1.50
N ARG A 234 1.76 21.50 2.65
CA ARG A 234 2.69 21.71 3.76
C ARG A 234 3.26 20.39 4.26
N LEU A 235 4.46 20.46 4.84
CA LEU A 235 5.02 19.30 5.54
C LEU A 235 4.22 19.03 6.81
N PRO A 236 4.07 17.74 7.20
CA PRO A 236 3.44 17.38 8.46
C PRO A 236 4.12 18.03 9.67
N GLU A 237 3.36 18.26 10.73
CA GLU A 237 3.86 18.81 11.97
C GLU A 237 4.81 17.84 12.70
N GLN A 238 5.60 18.35 13.63
CA GLN A 238 6.57 17.52 14.37
C GLN A 238 5.92 16.33 15.08
N SER A 239 4.72 16.50 15.62
CA SER A 239 3.92 15.44 16.24
C SER A 239 3.61 14.29 15.27
N ALA A 240 3.29 14.62 14.01
CA ALA A 240 3.02 13.63 12.97
C ALA A 240 4.29 12.87 12.56
N TRP A 241 5.45 13.54 12.53
CA TRP A 241 6.74 12.86 12.29
C TRP A 241 7.11 11.92 13.42
N LEU A 242 6.85 12.29 14.67
CA LEU A 242 7.05 11.39 15.82
C LEU A 242 6.12 10.18 15.75
N ALA A 243 4.84 10.39 15.40
CA ALA A 243 3.90 9.29 15.18
C ALA A 243 4.38 8.35 14.06
N LEU A 244 4.87 8.90 12.94
CA LEU A 244 5.44 8.11 11.85
C LEU A 244 6.67 7.29 12.31
N ALA A 245 7.54 7.88 13.12
CA ALA A 245 8.69 7.17 13.69
C ALA A 245 8.26 6.00 14.61
N CYS A 246 7.25 6.20 15.45
CA CYS A 246 6.68 5.11 16.26
C CYS A 246 6.09 4.01 15.38
N VAL A 247 5.33 4.38 14.34
CA VAL A 247 4.77 3.44 13.37
C VAL A 247 5.88 2.72 12.61
N ALA A 248 7.00 3.39 12.29
CA ALA A 248 8.16 2.77 11.65
C ALA A 248 8.81 1.71 12.54
N LEU A 249 8.96 1.96 13.84
CA LEU A 249 9.50 0.98 14.79
C LEU A 249 8.62 -0.28 14.87
N VAL A 250 7.30 -0.10 14.94
CA VAL A 250 6.35 -1.23 14.90
C VAL A 250 6.43 -1.96 13.54
N GLY A 251 6.54 -1.23 12.43
CA GLY A 251 6.72 -1.81 11.10
C GLY A 251 7.99 -2.64 10.96
N LEU A 252 9.11 -2.18 11.54
CA LEU A 252 10.36 -2.94 11.62
C LEU A 252 10.19 -4.23 12.43
N ALA A 253 9.53 -4.14 13.59
CA ALA A 253 9.24 -5.31 14.41
C ALA A 253 8.35 -6.34 13.68
N LEU A 254 7.29 -5.86 12.99
CA LEU A 254 6.41 -6.69 12.18
C LEU A 254 7.15 -7.36 11.02
N THR A 255 8.01 -6.62 10.31
CA THR A 255 8.80 -7.16 9.21
C THR A 255 9.79 -8.21 9.71
N TRP A 256 10.45 -7.94 10.83
CA TRP A 256 11.34 -8.91 11.46
C TRP A 256 10.60 -10.17 11.91
N PHE A 257 9.43 -10.01 12.55
CA PHE A 257 8.61 -11.12 13.02
C PHE A 257 8.07 -11.95 11.85
N GLY A 258 7.47 -11.30 10.83
CA GLY A 258 6.96 -11.97 9.63
C GLY A 258 8.05 -12.77 8.90
N TRP A 259 9.27 -12.21 8.83
CA TRP A 259 10.40 -12.91 8.27
C TRP A 259 10.86 -14.10 9.12
N ARG A 260 10.88 -13.96 10.44
CA ARG A 260 11.20 -15.08 11.36
C ARG A 260 10.24 -16.23 11.20
N VAL A 261 8.92 -15.93 11.17
CA VAL A 261 7.88 -16.95 10.95
C VAL A 261 8.07 -17.63 9.60
N TYR A 262 8.31 -16.85 8.55
CA TYR A 262 8.61 -17.39 7.23
C TYR A 262 9.82 -18.34 7.25
N GLN A 263 10.94 -17.92 7.84
CA GLN A 263 12.16 -18.76 7.88
C GLN A 263 11.94 -20.09 8.62
N GLN A 264 11.17 -20.06 9.69
CA GLN A 264 10.88 -21.25 10.50
C GLN A 264 9.97 -22.23 9.75
N ARG A 265 9.00 -21.71 8.99
CA ARG A 265 7.99 -22.50 8.29
C ARG A 265 8.31 -22.81 6.83
N ALA A 266 9.29 -22.12 6.24
CA ALA A 266 9.65 -22.29 4.83
C ALA A 266 9.98 -23.75 4.42
N PRO A 267 10.62 -24.59 5.24
CA PRO A 267 10.83 -26.01 4.89
C PRO A 267 9.52 -26.77 4.72
N GLU A 268 8.55 -26.54 5.63
CA GLU A 268 7.26 -27.26 5.70
C GLU A 268 6.28 -26.82 4.59
N MET A 269 6.45 -25.58 4.07
CA MET A 269 5.52 -25.00 3.08
C MET A 269 5.41 -25.78 1.77
N ALA A 270 6.47 -26.51 1.38
CA ALA A 270 6.45 -27.28 0.13
C ALA A 270 5.60 -28.55 0.24
N ASP A 271 5.45 -29.09 1.45
CA ASP A 271 4.70 -30.30 1.74
C ASP A 271 3.20 -29.98 1.91
N GLU A 272 2.86 -28.76 2.35
CA GLU A 272 1.48 -28.30 2.57
C GLU A 272 0.80 -27.73 1.31
N LEU A 273 1.58 -27.39 0.28
CA LEU A 273 1.11 -26.82 -0.98
C LEU A 273 0.87 -27.90 -2.04
#